data_924063a26954d22b6a6db7be15397743
#
_entry.id   924063a26954d22b6a6db7be15397743
#
_cell.length_a   1.000
_cell.length_b   1.000
_cell.length_c   1.000
_cell.angle_alpha   90.00
_cell.angle_beta   90.00
_cell.angle_gamma   90.00
#
_symmetry.space_group_name_H-M   'P 1'
#
loop_
_entity.id
_entity.type
_entity.pdbx_description
1 polymer ?
#
loop_
_entity_poly.entity_id
_entity_poly.type
_entity_poly.pdbx_seq_one_letter_code
_entity_poly.pdbx_strand_id
1 'polypeptide(L)'
;MQKILLFIASLFYFNFLFSKNEIKSWQGIHETPLSRLEQQFAEPPVEFANHVIWGWEGKMDKKTICNDLDSIKKKGFRAVIFEAGYKLPFKYLSEEWFKAIRTGVVEAKKRDMKVWIIDEGNIPADLQEENSHRNVPI
;
A
#
# COMPACT_ATOMS: atom_id res chain seq x y z
N MET A 1 -28.21 -47.88 -3.77
CA MET A 1 -27.57 -47.02 -4.78
C MET A 1 -28.22 -45.64 -4.85
N GLN A 2 -29.53 -45.51 -4.89
CA GLN A 2 -30.25 -44.23 -5.03
C GLN A 2 -29.94 -43.20 -3.93
N LYS A 3 -29.81 -43.63 -2.67
CA LYS A 3 -29.48 -42.74 -1.54
C LYS A 3 -28.05 -42.18 -1.57
N ILE A 4 -27.11 -42.95 -2.12
CA ILE A 4 -25.71 -42.52 -2.31
C ILE A 4 -25.61 -41.47 -3.41
N LEU A 5 -26.40 -41.66 -4.50
CA LEU A 5 -26.44 -40.71 -5.64
C LEU A 5 -26.99 -39.35 -5.19
N LEU A 6 -28.04 -39.32 -4.32
CA LEU A 6 -28.61 -38.13 -3.77
C LEU A 6 -27.65 -37.38 -2.81
N PHE A 7 -26.86 -38.14 -2.05
CA PHE A 7 -25.85 -37.55 -1.15
C PHE A 7 -24.70 -36.90 -1.93
N ILE A 8 -24.24 -37.53 -3.00
CA ILE A 8 -23.21 -36.99 -3.89
C ILE A 8 -23.71 -35.74 -4.60
N ALA A 9 -24.94 -35.77 -5.13
CA ALA A 9 -25.58 -34.63 -5.77
C ALA A 9 -25.73 -33.43 -4.80
N SER A 10 -26.09 -33.69 -3.53
CA SER A 10 -26.19 -32.67 -2.48
C SER A 10 -24.85 -32.03 -2.17
N LEU A 11 -23.76 -32.81 -2.11
CA LEU A 11 -22.39 -32.32 -1.91
C LEU A 11 -21.90 -31.43 -3.05
N PHE A 12 -22.22 -31.77 -4.30
CA PHE A 12 -21.91 -30.94 -5.45
C PHE A 12 -22.71 -29.63 -5.49
N TYR A 13 -23.98 -29.70 -5.11
CA TYR A 13 -24.86 -28.53 -5.06
C TYR A 13 -24.41 -27.54 -3.94
N PHE A 14 -23.97 -28.08 -2.80
CA PHE A 14 -23.45 -27.28 -1.69
C PHE A 14 -22.17 -26.53 -2.07
N ASN A 15 -21.23 -27.19 -2.77
CA ASN A 15 -20.02 -26.52 -3.24
C ASN A 15 -20.30 -25.45 -4.30
N PHE A 16 -21.31 -25.64 -5.15
CA PHE A 16 -21.70 -24.65 -6.16
C PHE A 16 -22.29 -23.38 -5.52
N LEU A 17 -23.03 -23.51 -4.42
CA LEU A 17 -23.60 -22.37 -3.69
C LEU A 17 -22.52 -21.53 -2.95
N PHE A 18 -21.38 -22.10 -2.61
CA PHE A 18 -20.29 -21.42 -1.91
C PHE A 18 -19.17 -20.92 -2.82
N SER A 19 -19.20 -21.25 -4.10
CA SER A 19 -18.29 -20.66 -5.08
C SER A 19 -18.74 -19.24 -5.45
N LYS A 20 -18.66 -18.32 -4.49
CA LYS A 20 -18.65 -16.89 -4.81
C LYS A 20 -17.29 -16.60 -5.45
N ASN A 21 -17.25 -16.49 -6.74
CA ASN A 21 -16.19 -15.77 -7.43
C ASN A 21 -16.32 -14.30 -7.01
N GLU A 22 -15.62 -13.93 -5.94
CA GLU A 22 -15.39 -12.52 -5.64
C GLU A 22 -14.47 -11.98 -6.74
N ILE A 23 -15.08 -11.36 -7.75
CA ILE A 23 -14.32 -10.57 -8.73
C ILE A 23 -13.63 -9.48 -7.90
N LYS A 24 -12.31 -9.61 -7.76
CA LYS A 24 -11.51 -8.59 -7.09
C LYS A 24 -11.76 -7.26 -7.79
N SER A 25 -12.03 -6.21 -7.04
CA SER A 25 -12.46 -4.90 -7.55
C SER A 25 -11.55 -4.32 -8.64
N TRP A 26 -10.26 -4.68 -8.66
CA TRP A 26 -9.31 -4.27 -9.69
C TRP A 26 -9.38 -5.08 -11.00
N GLN A 27 -10.12 -6.19 -11.02
CA GLN A 27 -10.28 -7.07 -12.20
C GLN A 27 -11.61 -6.83 -12.93
N GLY A 28 -12.54 -6.11 -12.32
CA GLY A 28 -13.84 -5.83 -12.90
C GLY A 28 -13.87 -4.49 -13.61
N ILE A 29 -13.96 -4.51 -14.94
CA ILE A 29 -14.41 -3.32 -15.67
C ILE A 29 -15.91 -3.28 -15.47
N HIS A 30 -16.37 -2.49 -14.52
CA HIS A 30 -17.79 -2.27 -14.30
C HIS A 30 -18.21 -1.02 -15.06
N GLU A 31 -19.26 -1.14 -15.87
CA GLU A 31 -19.93 0.03 -16.42
C GLU A 31 -20.49 0.86 -15.25
N THR A 32 -19.85 1.98 -14.97
CA THR A 32 -20.27 2.87 -13.91
C THR A 32 -21.31 3.84 -14.47
N PRO A 33 -22.51 3.95 -13.87
CA PRO A 33 -23.50 4.95 -14.28
C PRO A 33 -22.88 6.35 -14.30
N LEU A 34 -23.27 7.18 -15.28
CA LEU A 34 -22.71 8.54 -15.46
C LEU A 34 -22.79 9.38 -14.19
N SER A 35 -23.92 9.32 -13.47
CA SER A 35 -24.11 10.04 -12.20
C SER A 35 -23.09 9.66 -11.13
N ARG A 36 -22.70 8.38 -11.09
CA ARG A 36 -21.67 7.90 -10.17
C ARG A 36 -20.29 8.32 -10.63
N LEU A 37 -20.06 8.37 -11.93
CA LEU A 37 -18.80 8.84 -12.52
C LEU A 37 -18.57 10.32 -12.19
N GLU A 38 -19.60 11.17 -12.33
CA GLU A 38 -19.55 12.58 -11.96
C GLU A 38 -19.25 12.79 -10.49
N GLN A 39 -19.89 12.02 -9.60
CA GLN A 39 -19.62 12.05 -8.17
C GLN A 39 -18.19 11.61 -7.85
N GLN A 40 -17.72 10.52 -8.47
CA GLN A 40 -16.36 10.00 -8.26
C GLN A 40 -15.29 10.92 -8.87
N PHE A 41 -15.64 11.71 -9.88
CA PHE A 41 -14.73 12.72 -10.42
C PHE A 41 -14.59 13.92 -9.48
N ALA A 42 -15.70 14.37 -8.86
CA ALA A 42 -15.69 15.45 -7.89
C ALA A 42 -15.03 15.04 -6.56
N GLU A 43 -15.26 13.80 -6.11
CA GLU A 43 -14.70 13.22 -4.89
C GLU A 43 -14.13 11.82 -5.19
N PRO A 44 -12.90 11.74 -5.70
CA PRO A 44 -12.30 10.46 -6.09
C PRO A 44 -12.19 9.50 -4.90
N PRO A 45 -12.60 8.22 -5.06
CA PRO A 45 -12.29 7.18 -4.09
C PRO A 45 -10.79 7.09 -3.84
N VAL A 46 -10.40 6.63 -2.65
CA VAL A 46 -9.00 6.56 -2.24
C VAL A 46 -8.11 5.73 -3.19
N GLU A 47 -8.71 4.77 -3.89
CA GLU A 47 -8.03 3.93 -4.89
C GLU A 47 -7.56 4.70 -6.13
N PHE A 48 -8.23 5.82 -6.45
CA PHE A 48 -7.94 6.68 -7.60
C PHE A 48 -7.36 8.03 -7.21
N ALA A 49 -7.14 8.25 -5.91
CA ALA A 49 -6.60 9.50 -5.43
C ALA A 49 -5.11 9.66 -5.74
N ASN A 50 -4.69 10.90 -5.88
CA ASN A 50 -3.29 11.23 -6.06
C ASN A 50 -2.43 10.73 -4.91
N HIS A 51 -1.24 10.26 -5.25
CA HIS A 51 -0.21 9.85 -4.31
C HIS A 51 0.98 10.81 -4.36
N VAL A 52 1.79 10.79 -3.31
CA VAL A 52 3.03 11.56 -3.22
C VAL A 52 4.14 10.66 -2.69
N ILE A 53 5.33 10.78 -3.27
CA ILE A 53 6.54 10.21 -2.70
C ILE A 53 6.93 11.07 -1.51
N TRP A 54 7.07 10.44 -0.36
CA TRP A 54 7.48 11.09 0.88
C TRP A 54 8.82 10.52 1.33
N GLY A 55 9.89 11.20 0.89
CA GLY A 55 11.25 10.92 1.32
C GLY A 55 11.42 11.22 2.80
N TRP A 56 11.75 10.22 3.59
CA TRP A 56 11.95 10.34 5.02
C TRP A 56 13.34 10.87 5.33
N GLU A 57 13.38 12.07 5.88
CA GLU A 57 14.60 12.73 6.30
C GLU A 57 14.44 13.31 7.70
N GLY A 58 15.52 13.37 8.47
CA GLY A 58 15.52 13.93 9.82
C GLY A 58 14.71 13.08 10.80
N LYS A 59 14.08 13.71 11.77
CA LYS A 59 13.44 13.03 12.89
C LYS A 59 12.13 12.37 12.45
N MET A 60 12.07 11.04 12.49
CA MET A 60 10.90 10.22 12.14
C MET A 60 10.23 9.65 13.40
N ASP A 61 9.95 10.50 14.38
CA ASP A 61 9.12 10.09 15.50
C ASP A 61 7.62 10.13 15.17
N LYS A 62 6.81 9.54 16.04
CA LYS A 62 5.35 9.47 15.84
C LYS A 62 4.71 10.84 15.61
N LYS A 63 5.17 11.87 16.32
CA LYS A 63 4.61 13.23 16.22
C LYS A 63 4.87 13.82 14.84
N THR A 64 6.11 13.69 14.34
CA THR A 64 6.50 14.14 13.00
C THR A 64 5.69 13.39 11.94
N ILE A 65 5.64 12.05 12.03
CA ILE A 65 4.87 11.23 11.10
C ILE A 65 3.39 11.65 11.06
N CYS A 66 2.76 11.89 12.21
CA CYS A 66 1.37 12.33 12.26
C CYS A 66 1.18 13.70 11.60
N ASN A 67 2.03 14.68 11.93
CA ASN A 67 1.94 16.03 11.40
C ASN A 67 2.11 16.07 9.87
N ASP A 68 3.06 15.28 9.36
CA ASP A 68 3.34 15.21 7.93
C ASP A 68 2.19 14.53 7.17
N LEU A 69 1.66 13.43 7.69
CA LEU A 69 0.47 12.77 7.11
C LEU A 69 -0.75 13.70 7.10
N ASP A 70 -0.96 14.49 8.17
CA ASP A 70 -2.04 15.47 8.23
C ASP A 70 -1.85 16.56 7.18
N SER A 71 -0.61 17.04 7.00
CA SER A 71 -0.26 18.04 5.98
C SER A 71 -0.46 17.50 4.56
N ILE A 72 -0.02 16.28 4.30
CA ILE A 72 -0.19 15.60 3.02
C ILE A 72 -1.67 15.43 2.69
N LYS A 73 -2.45 14.92 3.66
CA LYS A 73 -3.90 14.76 3.49
C LYS A 73 -4.60 16.08 3.25
N LYS A 74 -4.23 17.15 3.98
CA LYS A 74 -4.79 18.50 3.81
C LYS A 74 -4.55 19.06 2.40
N LYS A 75 -3.45 18.66 1.74
CA LYS A 75 -3.14 19.04 0.36
C LYS A 75 -3.90 18.19 -0.69
N GLY A 76 -4.78 17.29 -0.28
CA GLY A 76 -5.63 16.48 -1.16
C GLY A 76 -5.05 15.12 -1.53
N PHE A 77 -3.86 14.75 -1.07
CA PHE A 77 -3.32 13.41 -1.30
C PHE A 77 -4.01 12.37 -0.41
N ARG A 78 -4.29 11.21 -0.97
CA ARG A 78 -4.92 10.08 -0.27
C ARG A 78 -4.03 8.85 -0.23
N ALA A 79 -2.88 8.92 -0.87
CA ALA A 79 -1.88 7.87 -0.84
C ALA A 79 -0.47 8.47 -0.67
N VAL A 80 0.39 7.75 0.04
CA VAL A 80 1.78 8.11 0.27
C VAL A 80 2.69 6.94 -0.08
N ILE A 81 3.85 7.25 -0.63
CA ILE A 81 4.91 6.29 -0.90
C ILE A 81 6.05 6.61 0.06
N PHE A 82 6.33 5.72 1.01
CA PHE A 82 7.45 5.91 1.94
C PHE A 82 8.76 5.55 1.25
N GLU A 83 9.69 6.47 1.31
CA GLU A 83 11.02 6.32 0.76
C GLU A 83 12.07 6.62 1.85
N ALA A 84 13.10 5.81 1.94
CA ALA A 84 14.23 6.08 2.81
C ALA A 84 15.10 7.20 2.21
N GLY A 85 15.00 8.40 2.75
CA GLY A 85 15.77 9.58 2.29
C GLY A 85 17.23 9.58 2.76
N TYR A 86 18.05 10.44 2.17
CA TYR A 86 19.49 10.51 2.41
C TYR A 86 19.90 10.88 3.85
N LYS A 87 19.04 11.58 4.57
CA LYS A 87 19.28 12.05 5.96
C LYS A 87 18.44 11.29 6.96
N LEU A 88 18.19 10.01 6.69
CA LEU A 88 17.45 9.16 7.62
C LEU A 88 18.25 9.02 8.94
N PRO A 89 17.64 9.22 10.12
CA PRO A 89 18.35 9.26 11.40
C PRO A 89 18.72 7.87 11.93
N PHE A 90 18.34 6.82 11.25
CA PHE A 90 18.62 5.41 11.56
C PHE A 90 18.94 4.64 10.29
N LYS A 91 19.58 3.49 10.45
CA LYS A 91 19.98 2.65 9.32
C LYS A 91 18.76 2.08 8.61
N TYR A 92 18.77 2.09 7.27
CA TYR A 92 17.79 1.42 6.45
C TYR A 92 17.72 -0.08 6.80
N LEU A 93 16.52 -0.65 6.86
CA LEU A 93 16.22 -2.02 7.28
C LEU A 93 16.60 -2.35 8.74
N SER A 94 16.89 -1.35 9.59
CA SER A 94 17.06 -1.56 11.03
C SER A 94 15.72 -1.73 11.77
N GLU A 95 15.77 -2.14 13.03
CA GLU A 95 14.56 -2.23 13.88
C GLU A 95 13.86 -0.87 14.01
N GLU A 96 14.63 0.21 14.09
CA GLU A 96 14.11 1.58 14.14
C GLU A 96 13.38 1.94 12.84
N TRP A 97 13.92 1.55 11.69
CA TRP A 97 13.27 1.69 10.40
C TRP A 97 11.92 0.97 10.40
N PHE A 98 11.89 -0.31 10.73
CA PHE A 98 10.64 -1.07 10.73
C PHE A 98 9.63 -0.56 11.76
N LYS A 99 10.10 -0.03 12.90
CA LYS A 99 9.23 0.62 13.88
C LYS A 99 8.60 1.90 13.31
N ALA A 100 9.38 2.73 12.62
CA ALA A 100 8.88 3.94 11.97
C ALA A 100 7.89 3.61 10.85
N ILE A 101 8.20 2.63 9.99
CA ILE A 101 7.30 2.14 8.95
C ILE A 101 5.97 1.66 9.55
N ARG A 102 6.00 0.79 10.57
CA ARG A 102 4.78 0.34 11.25
C ARG A 102 3.96 1.51 11.79
N THR A 103 4.62 2.49 12.39
CA THR A 103 3.96 3.70 12.87
C THR A 103 3.31 4.47 11.73
N GLY A 104 4.02 4.71 10.65
CA GLY A 104 3.52 5.39 9.46
C GLY A 104 2.29 4.71 8.85
N VAL A 105 2.35 3.39 8.68
CA VAL A 105 1.23 2.59 8.14
C VAL A 105 0.01 2.68 9.05
N VAL A 106 0.17 2.53 10.37
CA VAL A 106 -0.94 2.62 11.32
C VAL A 106 -1.57 4.02 11.32
N GLU A 107 -0.75 5.06 11.31
CA GLU A 107 -1.25 6.44 11.32
C GLU A 107 -1.86 6.86 9.97
N ALA A 108 -1.34 6.37 8.85
CA ALA A 108 -1.94 6.56 7.53
C ALA A 108 -3.32 5.87 7.44
N LYS A 109 -3.42 4.63 7.93
CA LYS A 109 -4.71 3.90 7.97
C LYS A 109 -5.78 4.64 8.77
N LYS A 110 -5.45 5.26 9.90
CA LYS A 110 -6.39 6.09 10.69
C LYS A 110 -6.92 7.29 9.91
N ARG A 111 -6.19 7.75 8.91
CA ARG A 111 -6.50 8.88 8.05
C ARG A 111 -7.18 8.48 6.74
N ASP A 112 -7.49 7.19 6.57
CA ASP A 112 -7.99 6.63 5.32
C ASP A 112 -7.05 6.93 4.15
N MET A 113 -5.74 6.72 4.37
CA MET A 113 -4.70 6.89 3.35
C MET A 113 -4.10 5.53 3.00
N LYS A 114 -3.82 5.32 1.73
CA LYS A 114 -3.05 4.16 1.24
C LYS A 114 -1.55 4.41 1.41
N VAL A 115 -0.81 3.32 1.60
CA VAL A 115 0.65 3.37 1.76
C VAL A 115 1.29 2.40 0.79
N TRP A 116 2.32 2.87 0.11
CA TRP A 116 3.32 2.06 -0.59
C TRP A 116 4.69 2.33 0.02
N ILE A 117 5.61 1.42 -0.18
CA ILE A 117 6.97 1.51 0.33
C ILE A 117 7.91 1.26 -0.85
N ILE A 118 8.87 2.16 -1.04
CA ILE A 118 9.99 1.93 -1.94
C ILE A 118 10.98 1.05 -1.19
N ASP A 119 11.33 -0.09 -1.76
CA ASP A 119 12.21 -1.10 -1.18
C ASP A 119 13.70 -0.81 -1.38
N GLU A 120 14.02 0.39 -1.81
CA GLU A 120 15.38 0.89 -2.00
C GLU A 120 15.74 1.90 -0.91
N GLY A 121 16.97 1.84 -0.43
CA GLY A 121 17.49 2.79 0.55
C GLY A 121 18.43 3.80 -0.10
N ASN A 122 18.00 5.04 -0.27
CA ASN A 122 18.80 6.21 -0.67
C ASN A 122 19.44 6.19 -2.08
N ILE A 123 19.66 5.02 -2.65
CA ILE A 123 20.34 4.85 -3.95
C ILE A 123 19.60 3.72 -4.68
N PRO A 124 19.27 3.89 -5.95
CA PRO A 124 18.75 2.83 -6.79
C PRO A 124 19.63 1.58 -6.71
N ALA A 125 19.06 0.40 -6.75
CA ALA A 125 19.77 -0.87 -6.53
C ALA A 125 20.98 -1.05 -7.46
N ASP A 126 20.90 -0.57 -8.69
CA ASP A 126 21.97 -0.55 -9.69
C ASP A 126 23.19 0.30 -9.27
N LEU A 127 22.96 1.40 -8.55
CA LEU A 127 24.03 2.26 -8.04
C LEU A 127 24.65 1.77 -6.72
N GLN A 128 23.94 0.92 -5.95
CA GLN A 128 24.49 0.31 -4.73
C GLN A 128 25.57 -0.72 -5.07
N GLU A 129 25.40 -1.47 -6.16
CA GLU A 129 26.35 -2.48 -6.59
C GLU A 129 27.69 -1.85 -7.01
N GLU A 130 27.66 -0.72 -7.71
CA GLU A 130 28.85 0.01 -8.12
C GLU A 130 29.66 0.56 -6.92
N ASN A 131 29.00 1.00 -5.86
CA ASN A 131 29.66 1.50 -4.65
C ASN A 131 30.24 0.38 -3.77
N SER A 132 29.67 -0.82 -3.80
CA SER A 132 30.20 -1.97 -3.04
C SER A 132 31.55 -2.44 -3.59
N HIS A 133 31.78 -2.30 -4.88
CA HIS A 133 33.05 -2.67 -5.54
C HIS A 133 34.16 -1.61 -5.36
N ARG A 134 33.83 -0.36 -5.05
CA ARG A 134 34.84 0.71 -4.83
C ARG A 134 35.54 0.64 -3.47
N ASN A 135 34.99 -0.11 -2.52
CA ASN A 135 35.55 -0.22 -1.17
C ASN A 135 36.29 -1.53 -0.89
N VAL A 136 36.70 -2.27 -1.92
CA VAL A 136 37.61 -3.41 -1.77
C VAL A 136 39.03 -2.87 -1.75
N PRO A 137 39.79 -2.89 -0.63
CA PRO A 137 41.21 -2.54 -0.62
C PRO A 137 41.95 -3.58 -1.47
N ILE A 138 42.77 -3.10 -2.41
CA ILE A 138 43.73 -3.91 -3.15
C ILE A 138 44.89 -4.27 -2.22
#